data_8cf2b12b08ced69e2665ea7006055729
#
_entry.id   8cf2b12b08ced69e2665ea7006055729
#
_cell.length_a   1.000
_cell.length_b   1.000
_cell.length_c   1.000
_cell.angle_alpha   90.00
_cell.angle_beta   90.00
_cell.angle_gamma   90.00
#
_symmetry.space_group_name_H-M   'P 1'
#
loop_
_entity.id
_entity.type
_entity.pdbx_description
1 polymer ?
#
loop_
_entity_poly.entity_id
_entity_poly.type
_entity_poly.pdbx_seq_one_letter_code
_entity_poly.pdbx_strand_id
1 'polypeptide(L)'
;MATEKKLEELFHHTLQDIYYAEKQILKAIPKMAAGAKSPELKKAFEHHKDQTEVHVTRLEDVFKMIGQPAKGVKCDAIEGILKEGEGALEDFGK
;
A
#
# COMPACT_ATOMS: atom_id res chain seq x y z
N MET A 1 -6.35 -26.99 -15.82
CA MET A 1 -5.15 -27.09 -16.65
C MET A 1 -4.01 -26.27 -16.05
N ALA A 2 -2.76 -26.65 -16.35
CA ALA A 2 -1.59 -26.01 -15.77
C ALA A 2 -1.53 -24.49 -16.01
N THR A 3 -1.94 -24.04 -17.21
CA THR A 3 -1.92 -22.62 -17.56
C THR A 3 -2.91 -21.80 -16.73
N GLU A 4 -4.11 -22.29 -16.54
CA GLU A 4 -5.13 -21.63 -15.74
C GLU A 4 -4.71 -21.54 -14.28
N LYS A 5 -4.13 -22.60 -13.76
CA LYS A 5 -3.64 -22.67 -12.39
C LYS A 5 -2.52 -21.63 -12.16
N LYS A 6 -1.63 -21.49 -13.16
CA LYS A 6 -0.55 -20.48 -13.09
C LYS A 6 -1.10 -19.06 -13.08
N LEU A 7 -2.13 -18.76 -13.85
CA LEU A 7 -2.77 -17.46 -13.88
C LEU A 7 -3.46 -17.14 -12.55
N GLU A 8 -4.15 -18.11 -11.98
CA GLU A 8 -4.80 -17.96 -10.68
C GLU A 8 -3.76 -17.70 -9.58
N GLU A 9 -2.68 -18.45 -9.61
CA GLU A 9 -1.58 -18.28 -8.64
C GLU A 9 -0.92 -16.91 -8.79
N LEU A 10 -0.69 -16.47 -10.03
CA LEU A 10 -0.13 -15.15 -10.31
C LEU A 10 -1.08 -14.04 -9.81
N PHE A 11 -2.36 -14.18 -10.08
CA PHE A 11 -3.36 -13.21 -9.62
C PHE A 11 -3.36 -13.12 -8.08
N HIS A 12 -3.41 -14.27 -7.42
CA HIS A 12 -3.41 -14.34 -5.95
C HIS A 12 -2.13 -13.74 -5.38
N HIS A 13 -0.98 -14.07 -5.94
CA HIS A 13 0.31 -13.55 -5.48
C HIS A 13 0.39 -12.03 -5.68
N THR A 14 -0.05 -11.54 -6.84
CA THR A 14 -0.07 -10.10 -7.13
C THR A 14 -1.01 -9.36 -6.18
N LEU A 15 -2.15 -9.96 -5.88
CA LEU A 15 -3.13 -9.40 -4.95
C LEU A 15 -2.52 -9.27 -3.54
N GLN A 16 -1.78 -10.29 -3.10
CA GLN A 16 -1.09 -10.25 -1.81
C GLN A 16 -0.01 -9.17 -1.78
N ASP A 17 0.71 -9.01 -2.89
CA ASP A 17 1.76 -8.01 -3.04
C ASP A 17 1.17 -6.59 -2.94
N ILE A 18 0.10 -6.33 -3.68
CA ILE A 18 -0.59 -5.04 -3.67
C ILE A 18 -1.21 -4.76 -2.29
N TYR A 19 -1.82 -5.75 -1.69
CA TYR A 19 -2.43 -5.62 -0.36
C TYR A 19 -1.38 -5.20 0.67
N TYR A 20 -0.23 -5.85 0.66
CA TYR A 20 0.89 -5.49 1.53
C TYR A 20 1.32 -4.05 1.29
N ALA A 21 1.51 -3.68 0.01
CA ALA A 21 1.95 -2.35 -0.37
C ALA A 21 0.97 -1.27 0.11
N GLU A 22 -0.33 -1.47 -0.11
CA GLU A 22 -1.36 -0.52 0.32
C GLU A 22 -1.38 -0.37 1.84
N LYS A 23 -1.22 -1.46 2.59
CA LYS A 23 -1.19 -1.39 4.05
C LYS A 23 0.06 -0.68 4.57
N GLN A 24 1.20 -0.86 3.91
CA GLN A 24 2.43 -0.15 4.28
C GLN A 24 2.32 1.35 3.98
N ILE A 25 1.74 1.71 2.85
CA ILE A 25 1.45 3.10 2.49
C ILE A 25 0.55 3.73 3.56
N LEU A 26 -0.50 3.03 3.96
CA LEU A 26 -1.45 3.52 4.97
C LEU A 26 -0.75 3.81 6.30
N LYS A 27 0.23 3.00 6.68
CA LYS A 27 1.02 3.23 7.90
C LYS A 27 1.98 4.41 7.76
N ALA A 28 2.49 4.66 6.55
CA ALA A 28 3.49 5.71 6.30
C ALA A 28 2.87 7.10 6.16
N ILE A 29 1.64 7.20 5.66
CA ILE A 29 0.99 8.48 5.36
C ILE A 29 0.92 9.41 6.59
N PRO A 30 0.50 8.97 7.78
CA PRO A 30 0.43 9.87 8.94
C PRO A 30 1.78 10.52 9.27
N LYS A 31 2.87 9.78 9.13
CA LYS A 31 4.21 10.29 9.36
C LYS A 31 4.60 11.34 8.32
N MET A 32 4.24 11.08 7.06
CA MET A 32 4.49 12.01 5.96
C MET A 32 3.66 13.29 6.13
N ALA A 33 2.40 13.15 6.51
CA ALA A 33 1.52 14.30 6.78
C ALA A 33 2.06 15.16 7.91
N ALA A 34 2.55 14.52 8.98
CA ALA A 34 3.12 15.22 10.12
C ALA A 34 4.38 15.99 9.74
N GLY A 35 5.18 15.44 8.81
CA GLY A 35 6.39 16.08 8.34
C GLY A 35 6.20 17.12 7.24
N ALA A 36 5.01 17.20 6.66
CA ALA A 36 4.72 18.15 5.60
C ALA A 36 4.56 19.56 6.17
N LYS A 37 5.20 20.53 5.55
CA LYS A 37 5.15 21.93 5.98
C LYS A 37 3.99 22.68 5.32
N SER A 38 3.66 22.32 4.09
CA SER A 38 2.58 22.95 3.34
C SER A 38 1.22 22.40 3.79
N PRO A 39 0.24 23.28 4.12
CA PRO A 39 -1.12 22.81 4.43
C PRO A 39 -1.76 22.06 3.25
N GLU A 40 -1.46 22.46 2.03
CA GLU A 40 -1.96 21.78 0.83
C GLU A 40 -1.42 20.37 0.73
N LEU A 41 -0.13 20.19 1.02
CA LEU A 41 0.50 18.87 1.01
C LEU A 41 -0.08 17.98 2.11
N LYS A 42 -0.31 18.54 3.30
CA LYS A 42 -0.96 17.79 4.39
C LYS A 42 -2.34 17.29 3.98
N LYS A 43 -3.14 18.16 3.34
CA LYS A 43 -4.47 17.78 2.84
C LYS A 43 -4.39 16.69 1.79
N ALA A 44 -3.38 16.78 0.89
CA ALA A 44 -3.16 15.76 -0.12
C ALA A 44 -2.87 14.40 0.52
N PHE A 45 -2.03 14.36 1.55
CA PHE A 45 -1.74 13.13 2.27
C PHE A 45 -2.99 12.57 2.97
N GLU A 46 -3.77 13.42 3.62
CA GLU A 46 -5.00 13.00 4.29
C GLU A 46 -6.01 12.42 3.30
N HIS A 47 -6.16 13.05 2.14
CA HIS A 47 -7.03 12.57 1.06
C HIS A 47 -6.53 11.21 0.54
N HIS A 48 -5.22 11.08 0.34
CA HIS A 48 -4.62 9.83 -0.11
C HIS A 48 -4.80 8.72 0.94
N LYS A 49 -4.72 9.07 2.22
CA LYS A 49 -4.99 8.12 3.31
C LYS A 49 -6.41 7.57 3.20
N ASP A 50 -7.40 8.45 3.01
CA ASP A 50 -8.80 8.02 2.88
C ASP A 50 -8.99 7.11 1.68
N GLN A 51 -8.39 7.46 0.54
CA GLN A 51 -8.44 6.62 -0.66
C GLN A 51 -7.78 5.26 -0.42
N THR A 52 -6.66 5.24 0.27
CA THR A 52 -5.92 4.01 0.57
C THR A 52 -6.73 3.09 1.47
N GLU A 53 -7.43 3.65 2.45
CA GLU A 53 -8.33 2.87 3.31
C GLU A 53 -9.42 2.17 2.49
N VAL A 54 -9.99 2.89 1.51
CA VAL A 54 -10.98 2.31 0.60
C VAL A 54 -10.35 1.20 -0.24
N HIS A 55 -9.12 1.41 -0.75
CA HIS A 55 -8.40 0.39 -1.53
C HIS A 55 -8.17 -0.88 -0.71
N VAL A 56 -7.76 -0.73 0.55
CA VAL A 56 -7.53 -1.87 1.45
C VAL A 56 -8.84 -2.65 1.65
N THR A 57 -9.95 -1.96 1.90
CA THR A 57 -11.24 -2.61 2.08
C THR A 57 -11.66 -3.37 0.82
N ARG A 58 -11.48 -2.77 -0.35
CA ARG A 58 -11.81 -3.42 -1.63
C ARG A 58 -10.95 -4.66 -1.88
N LEU A 59 -9.66 -4.59 -1.52
CA LEU A 59 -8.77 -5.74 -1.64
C LEU A 59 -9.21 -6.87 -0.72
N GLU A 60 -9.61 -6.55 0.50
CA GLU A 60 -10.14 -7.54 1.44
C GLU A 60 -11.40 -8.22 0.89
N ASP A 61 -12.27 -7.44 0.25
CA ASP A 61 -13.47 -7.99 -0.40
C ASP A 61 -13.10 -8.93 -1.55
N VAL A 62 -12.08 -8.58 -2.35
CA VAL A 62 -11.61 -9.44 -3.45
C VAL A 62 -11.04 -10.74 -2.91
N PHE A 63 -10.24 -10.71 -1.84
CA PHE A 63 -9.75 -11.94 -1.20
C PHE A 63 -10.91 -12.83 -0.79
N LYS A 64 -11.94 -12.24 -0.19
CA LYS A 64 -13.13 -12.98 0.23
C LYS A 64 -13.84 -13.63 -0.97
N MET A 65 -13.95 -12.88 -2.08
CA MET A 65 -14.60 -13.37 -3.30
C MET A 65 -13.88 -14.59 -3.90
N ILE A 66 -12.56 -14.64 -3.79
CA ILE A 66 -11.78 -15.77 -4.30
C ILE A 66 -11.56 -16.87 -3.26
N GLY A 67 -12.17 -16.73 -2.08
CA GLY A 67 -12.08 -17.71 -1.02
C GLY A 67 -10.71 -17.82 -0.35
N GLN A 68 -9.94 -16.74 -0.36
CA GLN A 68 -8.61 -16.68 0.24
C GLN A 68 -8.57 -15.70 1.42
N PRO A 69 -7.73 -15.97 2.43
CA PRO A 69 -7.59 -15.01 3.53
C PRO A 69 -6.90 -13.73 3.06
N ALA A 70 -7.33 -12.59 3.60
CA ALA A 70 -6.70 -11.30 3.32
C ALA A 70 -5.34 -11.25 4.02
N LYS A 71 -4.29 -11.54 3.28
CA LYS A 71 -2.94 -11.64 3.80
C LYS A 71 -1.95 -11.08 2.80
N GLY A 72 -1.05 -10.19 3.26
CA GLY A 72 -0.02 -9.60 2.42
C GLY A 72 1.23 -10.46 2.35
N VAL A 73 2.01 -10.23 1.29
CA VAL A 73 3.35 -10.80 1.13
C VAL A 73 4.30 -9.63 1.00
N LYS A 74 5.43 -9.68 1.67
CA LYS A 74 6.42 -8.59 1.66
C LYS A 74 6.75 -8.15 0.23
N CYS A 75 6.62 -6.85 -0.01
CA CYS A 75 6.92 -6.23 -1.30
C CYS A 75 8.18 -5.38 -1.16
N ASP A 76 9.27 -5.82 -1.75
CA ASP A 76 10.54 -5.11 -1.67
C ASP A 76 10.48 -3.75 -2.36
N ALA A 77 9.68 -3.63 -3.42
CA ALA A 77 9.52 -2.37 -4.13
C ALA A 77 8.93 -1.27 -3.23
N ILE A 78 7.82 -1.57 -2.53
CA ILE A 78 7.20 -0.57 -1.66
C ILE A 78 8.07 -0.28 -0.44
N GLU A 79 8.76 -1.28 0.08
CA GLU A 79 9.69 -1.10 1.19
C GLU A 79 10.79 -0.11 0.81
N GLY A 80 11.35 -0.24 -0.39
CA GLY A 80 12.38 0.66 -0.90
C GLY A 80 11.85 2.07 -1.11
N ILE A 81 10.67 2.21 -1.71
CA ILE A 81 10.04 3.51 -1.95
C ILE A 81 9.78 4.25 -0.63
N LEU A 82 9.25 3.55 0.37
CA LEU A 82 8.97 4.14 1.67
C LEU A 82 10.24 4.52 2.40
N LYS A 83 11.29 3.72 2.29
CA LYS A 83 12.58 4.01 2.88
C LYS A 83 13.19 5.27 2.26
N GLU A 84 13.11 5.42 0.95
CA GLU A 84 13.57 6.63 0.27
C GLU A 84 12.75 7.84 0.71
N GLY A 85 11.45 7.69 0.88
CA GLY A 85 10.57 8.74 1.36
C GLY A 85 10.95 9.21 2.78
N GLU A 86 11.28 8.27 3.65
CA GLU A 86 11.74 8.58 5.02
C GLU A 86 13.06 9.35 4.97
N GLY A 87 13.99 8.93 4.11
CA GLY A 87 15.26 9.62 3.92
C GLY A 87 15.08 11.04 3.42
N ALA A 88 14.18 11.24 2.46
CA ALA A 88 13.86 12.57 1.94
C ALA A 88 13.25 13.46 3.03
N LEU A 89 12.39 12.89 3.87
CA LEU A 89 11.76 13.60 4.96
C LEU A 89 12.79 14.06 6.00
N GLU A 90 13.77 13.21 6.32
CA GLU A 90 14.86 13.57 7.23
C GLU A 90 15.73 14.69 6.65
N ASP A 91 16.08 14.59 5.37
CA ASP A 91 17.00 15.53 4.72
C ASP A 91 16.36 16.89 4.42
N PHE A 92 15.10 16.90 4.04
CA PHE A 92 14.44 18.10 3.52
C PHE A 92 13.21 18.55 4.32
N GLY A 93 12.79 17.78 5.30
CA GLY A 93 11.59 18.07 6.10
C GLY A 93 11.82 19.02 7.27
N LYS A 94 13.04 19.47 7.48
CA LYS A 94 13.38 20.34 8.60
C LYS A 94 13.27 21.82 8.26
#